data_65085a9e0ec591035d4177f92068e369
#
_entry.id   65085a9e0ec591035d4177f92068e369
#
_cell.length_a   1.000
_cell.length_b   1.000
_cell.length_c   1.000
_cell.angle_alpha   90.00
_cell.angle_beta   90.00
_cell.angle_gamma   90.00
#
_symmetry.space_group_name_H-M   'P 1'
#
loop_
_entity.id
_entity.type
_entity.pdbx_description
1 polymer ?
#
loop_
_entity_poly.entity_id
_entity_poly.type
_entity_poly.pdbx_seq_one_letter_code
_entity_poly.pdbx_strand_id
1 'polypeptide(L)'
;MERSYTQEEFRRARKKIVEKLLVPSALRPVDSPTAFLLGGQSGAGKTTLHGVLRDRLDDNVIVINGDEYRAKHPRYREFDREYGPESVNHTAEWAGRMTEGLIDTLSRKGYNLIIGGTLRTAEVPTK
;
A
#
# COMPACT_ATOMS: atom_id res chain seq x y z
N MET A 1 -24.36 -5.19 2.50
CA MET A 1 -23.46 -6.13 1.93
C MET A 1 -22.38 -6.53 2.90
N GLU A 2 -22.17 -7.80 3.03
CA GLU A 2 -21.18 -8.26 3.97
C GLU A 2 -19.81 -8.23 3.40
N ARG A 3 -18.87 -7.85 4.21
CA ARG A 3 -17.49 -7.89 3.78
C ARG A 3 -16.92 -9.27 3.97
N SER A 4 -15.92 -9.59 3.18
CA SER A 4 -15.26 -10.88 3.26
C SER A 4 -14.24 -10.93 4.39
N TYR A 5 -14.20 -9.93 5.26
CA TYR A 5 -13.26 -9.89 6.37
C TYR A 5 -13.86 -9.07 7.50
N THR A 6 -13.35 -9.27 8.71
CA THR A 6 -13.82 -8.52 9.85
C THR A 6 -12.93 -7.31 10.09
N GLN A 7 -13.47 -6.35 10.83
CA GLN A 7 -12.70 -5.17 11.19
C GLN A 7 -11.45 -5.53 11.98
N GLU A 8 -11.59 -6.53 12.83
CA GLU A 8 -10.46 -6.98 13.62
C GLU A 8 -9.37 -7.59 12.74
N GLU A 9 -9.77 -8.40 11.76
CA GLU A 9 -8.80 -8.98 10.83
C GLU A 9 -8.07 -7.88 10.09
N PHE A 10 -8.79 -6.85 9.69
CA PHE A 10 -8.20 -5.74 8.97
C PHE A 10 -7.19 -4.98 9.84
N ARG A 11 -7.57 -4.67 11.06
CA ARG A 11 -6.67 -3.92 11.94
C ARG A 11 -5.42 -4.73 12.28
N ARG A 12 -5.58 -6.02 12.48
CA ARG A 12 -4.45 -6.88 12.81
C ARG A 12 -3.46 -6.95 11.64
N ALA A 13 -3.99 -7.07 10.44
CA ALA A 13 -3.14 -7.12 9.26
C ALA A 13 -2.42 -5.79 9.06
N ARG A 14 -3.14 -4.68 9.25
CA ARG A 14 -2.52 -3.37 9.08
C ARG A 14 -1.39 -3.16 10.08
N LYS A 15 -1.60 -3.59 11.32
CA LYS A 15 -0.57 -3.45 12.33
C LYS A 15 0.69 -4.20 11.94
N LYS A 16 0.53 -5.43 11.45
CA LYS A 16 1.68 -6.21 11.02
C LYS A 16 2.41 -5.56 9.86
N ILE A 17 1.67 -5.01 8.93
CA ILE A 17 2.29 -4.36 7.79
C ILE A 17 3.07 -3.13 8.23
N VAL A 18 2.48 -2.33 9.11
CA VAL A 18 3.16 -1.15 9.62
C VAL A 18 4.46 -1.53 10.32
N GLU A 19 4.42 -2.56 11.15
CA GLU A 19 5.60 -3.00 11.86
C GLU A 19 6.71 -3.39 10.89
N LYS A 20 6.32 -4.07 9.81
CA LYS A 20 7.30 -4.50 8.84
C LYS A 20 7.86 -3.32 8.05
N LEU A 21 7.01 -2.36 7.71
CA LEU A 21 7.46 -1.22 6.94
C LEU A 21 8.40 -0.31 7.73
N LEU A 22 8.33 -0.34 9.05
CA LEU A 22 9.15 0.53 9.88
C LEU A 22 10.46 -0.11 10.33
N VAL A 23 10.77 -1.29 9.82
CA VAL A 23 12.02 -1.96 10.18
C VAL A 23 13.29 -1.24 9.71
N PRO A 24 13.34 -0.70 8.48
CA PRO A 24 14.60 -0.10 8.01
C PRO A 24 15.10 1.03 8.89
N SER A 25 16.38 1.00 9.16
CA SER A 25 16.97 1.96 10.11
C SER A 25 17.10 3.37 9.55
N ALA A 26 17.00 3.52 8.24
CA ALA A 26 17.07 4.86 7.65
C ALA A 26 15.80 5.67 7.87
N LEU A 27 14.72 5.03 8.31
CA LEU A 27 13.45 5.70 8.44
C LEU A 27 13.41 6.56 9.70
N ARG A 28 12.95 7.77 9.53
CA ARG A 28 12.74 8.66 10.67
C ARG A 28 11.69 9.69 10.29
N PRO A 29 10.89 10.15 11.25
CA PRO A 29 9.90 11.18 10.96
C PRO A 29 10.55 12.50 10.59
N VAL A 30 9.86 13.27 9.76
CA VAL A 30 10.33 14.60 9.39
C VAL A 30 9.20 15.59 9.61
N ASP A 31 9.54 16.87 9.64
CA ASP A 31 8.55 17.90 9.90
C ASP A 31 7.55 18.07 8.80
N SER A 32 7.97 17.91 7.57
CA SER A 32 7.07 18.10 6.43
C SER A 32 7.15 16.89 5.53
N PRO A 33 6.51 15.82 5.91
CA PRO A 33 6.55 14.60 5.11
C PRO A 33 5.86 14.78 3.77
N THR A 34 6.38 14.13 2.76
CA THR A 34 5.85 14.22 1.41
C THR A 34 5.42 12.85 0.93
N ALA A 35 4.31 12.81 0.22
CA ALA A 35 3.84 11.58 -0.40
C ALA A 35 3.95 11.75 -1.92
N PHE A 36 4.64 10.81 -2.56
CA PHE A 36 4.82 10.84 -3.99
C PHE A 36 3.93 9.76 -4.60
N LEU A 37 3.03 10.17 -5.49
CA LEU A 37 2.17 9.23 -6.18
C LEU A 37 2.78 8.89 -7.51
N LEU A 38 3.10 7.63 -7.72
CA LEU A 38 3.63 7.19 -8.99
C LEU A 38 2.50 6.55 -9.77
N GLY A 39 2.37 6.94 -11.01
CA GLY A 39 1.27 6.50 -11.82
C GLY A 39 1.19 5.00 -11.95
N GLY A 40 0.08 4.51 -12.45
CA GLY A 40 -0.16 3.11 -12.57
C GLY A 40 0.57 2.45 -13.69
N GLN A 41 1.42 3.16 -14.45
CA GLN A 41 2.12 2.53 -15.51
C GLN A 41 3.23 1.70 -15.00
N SER A 42 3.41 0.56 -15.54
CA SER A 42 4.51 -0.28 -15.14
C SER A 42 5.68 0.00 -16.06
N GLY A 43 6.82 -0.49 -15.69
CA GLY A 43 7.95 -0.44 -16.56
C GLY A 43 9.14 0.26 -15.99
N ALA A 44 10.14 0.44 -16.82
CA ALA A 44 11.44 0.91 -16.39
C ALA A 44 11.40 2.34 -15.85
N GLY A 45 10.56 3.18 -16.39
CA GLY A 45 10.49 4.55 -15.94
C GLY A 45 10.08 4.67 -14.51
N LYS A 46 9.13 3.85 -14.10
CA LYS A 46 8.65 3.85 -12.75
C LYS A 46 9.73 3.40 -11.77
N THR A 47 10.44 2.35 -12.13
CA THR A 47 11.51 1.84 -11.30
C THR A 47 12.62 2.87 -11.15
N THR A 48 12.94 3.56 -12.23
CA THR A 48 13.97 4.59 -12.18
C THR A 48 13.58 5.71 -11.24
N LEU A 49 12.32 6.11 -11.29
CA LEU A 49 11.86 7.19 -10.43
C LEU A 49 11.93 6.81 -8.96
N HIS A 50 11.63 5.54 -8.64
CA HIS A 50 11.79 5.06 -7.27
C HIS A 50 13.23 5.26 -6.80
N GLY A 51 14.18 4.89 -7.64
CA GLY A 51 15.58 5.02 -7.26
C GLY A 51 16.00 6.45 -7.04
N VAL A 52 15.53 7.34 -7.90
CA VAL A 52 15.85 8.75 -7.76
C VAL A 52 15.30 9.31 -6.46
N LEU A 53 14.05 8.97 -6.15
CA LEU A 53 13.43 9.49 -4.93
C LEU A 53 14.09 8.95 -3.68
N ARG A 54 14.44 7.67 -3.68
CA ARG A 54 15.12 7.10 -2.53
C ARG A 54 16.45 7.78 -2.30
N ASP A 55 17.16 8.05 -3.39
CA ASP A 55 18.45 8.68 -3.29
C ASP A 55 18.31 10.08 -2.73
N ARG A 56 17.35 10.83 -3.22
CA ARG A 56 17.15 12.20 -2.75
C ARG A 56 16.76 12.28 -1.29
N LEU A 57 16.05 11.25 -0.82
CA LEU A 57 15.56 11.25 0.54
C LEU A 57 16.46 10.46 1.48
N ASP A 58 17.64 10.03 1.01
CA ASP A 58 18.59 9.26 1.81
C ASP A 58 17.92 7.99 2.35
N ASP A 59 17.10 7.36 1.52
CA ASP A 59 16.37 6.15 1.87
C ASP A 59 15.38 6.35 3.02
N ASN A 60 15.13 7.59 3.42
CA ASN A 60 14.14 7.87 4.45
C ASN A 60 12.76 8.01 3.81
N VAL A 61 12.25 6.91 3.29
CA VAL A 61 10.97 6.89 2.62
C VAL A 61 10.42 5.48 2.66
N ILE A 62 9.10 5.38 2.77
CA ILE A 62 8.42 4.09 2.81
C ILE A 62 7.68 3.91 1.50
N VAL A 63 7.89 2.76 0.86
CA VAL A 63 7.18 2.45 -0.38
C VAL A 63 5.91 1.67 -0.05
N ILE A 64 4.79 2.18 -0.51
CA ILE A 64 3.50 1.53 -0.33
C ILE A 64 3.01 1.09 -1.69
N ASN A 65 2.89 -0.22 -1.87
CA ASN A 65 2.42 -0.78 -3.13
C ASN A 65 1.12 -1.51 -2.87
N GLY A 66 0.02 -0.90 -3.29
CA GLY A 66 -1.30 -1.44 -2.98
C GLY A 66 -1.54 -2.84 -3.52
N ASP A 67 -0.91 -3.17 -4.64
CA ASP A 67 -1.13 -4.49 -5.23
C ASP A 67 -0.64 -5.62 -4.33
N GLU A 68 0.36 -5.34 -3.50
CA GLU A 68 0.89 -6.38 -2.63
C GLU A 68 -0.07 -6.76 -1.52
N TYR A 69 -1.00 -5.88 -1.19
CA TYR A 69 -1.85 -6.12 -0.04
C TYR A 69 -3.01 -7.03 -0.33
N ARG A 70 -3.26 -7.35 -1.60
CA ARG A 70 -4.28 -8.32 -1.93
C ARG A 70 -3.99 -9.66 -1.31
N ALA A 71 -2.74 -10.07 -1.32
CA ALA A 71 -2.33 -11.35 -0.77
C ALA A 71 -2.39 -11.37 0.75
N LYS A 72 -2.60 -10.22 1.38
CA LYS A 72 -2.72 -10.17 2.83
C LYS A 72 -4.15 -10.35 3.31
N HIS A 73 -5.09 -10.45 2.38
CA HIS A 73 -6.47 -10.71 2.74
C HIS A 73 -6.56 -12.07 3.43
N PRO A 74 -7.33 -12.18 4.51
CA PRO A 74 -7.39 -13.45 5.25
C PRO A 74 -7.89 -14.63 4.43
N ARG A 75 -8.66 -14.37 3.38
CA ARG A 75 -9.17 -15.45 2.54
C ARG A 75 -8.55 -15.45 1.16
N TYR A 76 -7.37 -14.88 1.04
CA TYR A 76 -6.74 -14.77 -0.28
C TYR A 76 -6.57 -16.11 -0.96
N ARG A 77 -6.14 -17.12 -0.21
CA ARG A 77 -5.92 -18.44 -0.81
C ARG A 77 -7.20 -19.07 -1.30
N GLU A 78 -8.28 -18.86 -0.56
CA GLU A 78 -9.57 -19.38 -0.97
C GLU A 78 -10.03 -18.71 -2.26
N PHE A 79 -9.88 -17.40 -2.33
CA PHE A 79 -10.29 -16.67 -3.52
C PHE A 79 -9.45 -17.08 -4.72
N ASP A 80 -8.15 -17.24 -4.52
CA ASP A 80 -7.27 -17.61 -5.61
C ASP A 80 -7.62 -18.99 -6.14
N ARG A 81 -7.93 -19.90 -5.26
CA ARG A 81 -8.26 -21.27 -5.65
C ARG A 81 -9.62 -21.33 -6.35
N GLU A 82 -10.56 -20.54 -5.86
CA GLU A 82 -11.91 -20.62 -6.38
C GLU A 82 -12.13 -19.77 -7.62
N TYR A 83 -11.51 -18.59 -7.67
CA TYR A 83 -11.77 -17.64 -8.75
C TYR A 83 -10.59 -17.42 -9.67
N GLY A 84 -9.41 -17.91 -9.32
CA GLY A 84 -8.24 -17.74 -10.17
C GLY A 84 -7.93 -16.27 -10.42
N PRO A 85 -7.72 -15.89 -11.68
CA PRO A 85 -7.35 -14.51 -11.96
C PRO A 85 -8.39 -13.48 -11.52
N GLU A 86 -9.64 -13.92 -11.38
CA GLU A 86 -10.68 -12.99 -10.96
C GLU A 86 -10.67 -12.76 -9.47
N SER A 87 -9.79 -13.42 -8.74
CA SER A 87 -9.71 -13.22 -7.31
C SER A 87 -9.41 -11.77 -6.97
N VAL A 88 -8.83 -11.04 -7.91
CA VAL A 88 -8.53 -9.63 -7.69
C VAL A 88 -9.80 -8.85 -7.39
N ASN A 89 -10.92 -9.25 -7.96
CA ASN A 89 -12.19 -8.56 -7.71
C ASN A 89 -12.68 -8.75 -6.28
N HIS A 90 -12.22 -9.80 -5.62
CA HIS A 90 -12.64 -10.11 -4.27
C HIS A 90 -11.72 -9.53 -3.22
N THR A 91 -10.55 -9.05 -3.62
CA THR A 91 -9.59 -8.50 -2.67
C THR A 91 -9.33 -7.02 -2.91
N ALA A 92 -9.96 -6.44 -3.91
CA ALA A 92 -9.69 -5.04 -4.28
C ALA A 92 -10.07 -4.07 -3.17
N GLU A 93 -11.22 -4.28 -2.54
CA GLU A 93 -11.63 -3.37 -1.49
C GLU A 93 -10.68 -3.44 -0.30
N TRP A 94 -10.30 -4.65 0.08
CA TRP A 94 -9.35 -4.85 1.16
C TRP A 94 -8.04 -4.11 0.84
N ALA A 95 -7.49 -4.32 -0.37
CA ALA A 95 -6.23 -3.70 -0.74
C ALA A 95 -6.33 -2.18 -0.77
N GLY A 96 -7.43 -1.65 -1.28
CA GLY A 96 -7.64 -0.22 -1.32
C GLY A 96 -7.73 0.39 0.07
N ARG A 97 -8.51 -0.22 0.94
CA ARG A 97 -8.63 0.27 2.30
C ARG A 97 -7.32 0.14 3.06
N MET A 98 -6.57 -0.92 2.80
CA MET A 98 -5.29 -1.10 3.45
C MET A 98 -4.32 -0.01 3.01
N THR A 99 -4.29 0.28 1.71
CA THR A 99 -3.44 1.33 1.18
C THR A 99 -3.78 2.67 1.81
N GLU A 100 -5.06 3.02 1.86
CA GLU A 100 -5.48 4.27 2.43
C GLU A 100 -5.15 4.36 3.92
N GLY A 101 -5.35 3.26 4.63
CA GLY A 101 -5.05 3.23 6.05
C GLY A 101 -3.58 3.39 6.33
N LEU A 102 -2.73 2.77 5.51
CA LEU A 102 -1.30 2.91 5.68
C LEU A 102 -0.83 4.32 5.38
N ILE A 103 -1.37 4.92 4.32
CA ILE A 103 -1.02 6.29 3.99
C ILE A 103 -1.39 7.21 5.15
N ASP A 104 -2.59 7.07 5.66
CA ASP A 104 -3.04 7.91 6.76
C ASP A 104 -2.18 7.71 8.00
N THR A 105 -1.94 6.48 8.39
CA THR A 105 -1.17 6.17 9.58
C THR A 105 0.25 6.68 9.49
N LEU A 106 0.91 6.39 8.38
CA LEU A 106 2.34 6.70 8.26
C LEU A 106 2.58 8.18 8.00
N SER A 107 1.69 8.85 7.26
CA SER A 107 1.85 10.26 7.06
C SER A 107 1.63 11.03 8.35
N ARG A 108 0.71 10.59 9.20
CA ARG A 108 0.51 11.23 10.49
C ARG A 108 1.71 11.05 11.39
N LYS A 109 2.44 9.94 11.22
CA LYS A 109 3.64 9.72 11.99
C LYS A 109 4.84 10.49 11.43
N GLY A 110 4.67 11.14 10.30
CA GLY A 110 5.71 12.00 9.77
C GLY A 110 6.65 11.38 8.75
N TYR A 111 6.27 10.26 8.14
CA TYR A 111 7.15 9.58 7.20
C TYR A 111 6.88 10.00 5.76
N ASN A 112 7.94 10.09 4.97
CA ASN A 112 7.80 10.29 3.53
C ASN A 112 7.33 8.97 2.90
N LEU A 113 6.49 9.08 1.88
CA LEU A 113 5.92 7.90 1.25
C LEU A 113 6.07 7.95 -0.26
N ILE A 114 6.28 6.79 -0.85
CA ILE A 114 6.16 6.62 -2.30
C ILE A 114 5.02 5.62 -2.49
N ILE A 115 3.96 6.08 -3.14
CA ILE A 115 2.77 5.27 -3.30
C ILE A 115 2.67 4.80 -4.73
N GLY A 116 2.71 3.50 -4.93
CA GLY A 116 2.65 2.93 -6.27
C GLY A 116 1.61 1.85 -6.34
N GLY A 117 1.66 1.12 -7.43
CA GLY A 117 0.68 0.06 -7.65
C GLY A 117 -0.54 0.60 -8.34
N THR A 118 -1.43 -0.31 -8.65
CA THR A 118 -2.64 0.05 -9.33
C THR A 118 -3.67 0.47 -8.31
N LEU A 119 -3.94 1.73 -8.24
CA LEU A 119 -4.98 2.20 -7.34
C LEU A 119 -6.29 2.08 -8.07
N ARG A 120 -6.82 0.88 -8.09
CA ARG A 120 -7.99 0.64 -8.88
C ARG A 120 -9.24 0.90 -8.15
N THR A 121 -9.17 1.46 -7.02
CA THR A 121 -10.37 1.73 -6.31
C THR A 121 -11.10 2.79 -7.05
N ALA A 122 -12.30 2.55 -7.23
CA ALA A 122 -13.09 3.45 -7.97
C ALA A 122 -13.14 4.79 -7.36
N GLU A 123 -12.80 4.82 -6.14
CA GLU A 123 -12.87 6.02 -5.50
C GLU A 123 -11.75 6.87 -5.67
N VAL A 124 -10.82 6.44 -6.34
CA VAL A 124 -9.75 7.27 -6.63
C VAL A 124 -10.35 8.40 -7.28
N PRO A 125 -10.42 9.40 -6.72
CA PRO A 125 -11.07 10.45 -7.28
C PRO A 125 -10.38 11.07 -8.18
N THR A 126 -10.93 11.19 -8.86
CA THR A 126 -10.43 11.78 -9.60
C THR A 126 -10.68 13.13 -9.37
N LYS A 127 -10.82 13.45 -8.94
CA LYS A 127 -10.95 14.46 -8.73
C LYS A 127 -10.67 14.92 -8.48
#